data_90bc60e934deb888abda2fca5a6d9d09
#
_entry.id   90bc60e934deb888abda2fca5a6d9d09
#
_cell.length_a   1.000
_cell.length_b   1.000
_cell.length_c   1.000
_cell.angle_alpha   90.00
_cell.angle_beta   90.00
_cell.angle_gamma   90.00
#
_symmetry.space_group_name_H-M   'P 1'
#
loop_
_entity.id
_entity.type
_entity.pdbx_description
1 polymer ?
#
loop_
_entity_poly.entity_id
_entity_poly.type
_entity_poly.pdbx_seq_one_letter_code
_entity_poly.pdbx_strand_id
1 'polypeptide(L)'
;DRAILICNPSNPSGKVFTEEELKLIGDMAIRYDTYVIMDEVYEHIVYAPHKHVYMSTLPGMWERTVSCSSLSKTYSITGWRLGYAIAPQHLMDRIKQFHDFNTVGAPSVLMEAAIAGLEMPDSYYEEFGAHYAHMKALFTKGLDDIGIQYTDPQGAYFVLANIGQYLKPGQTDVEFCEEMARKVGVACVPGTSFFKENVNDIIRVHFAKKDDTLMEALNRLADIKTKMA
;
A
#
# COMPACT_ATOMS: atom_id res chain seq x y z
N ASP A 1 23.56 2.43 -9.47
CA ASP A 1 22.52 3.15 -8.71
C ASP A 1 23.00 3.39 -7.29
N ARG A 2 22.50 4.46 -6.65
CA ARG A 2 22.92 4.82 -5.28
C ARG A 2 21.94 4.36 -4.21
N ALA A 3 20.71 4.10 -4.59
CA ALA A 3 19.67 3.61 -3.70
C ALA A 3 18.64 2.76 -4.44
N ILE A 4 18.03 1.84 -3.72
CA ILE A 4 16.86 1.05 -4.11
C ILE A 4 15.70 1.50 -3.23
N LEU A 5 14.55 1.82 -3.80
CA LEU A 5 13.33 2.15 -3.06
C LEU A 5 12.35 0.99 -3.18
N ILE A 6 11.85 0.50 -2.04
CA ILE A 6 10.94 -0.64 -1.95
C ILE A 6 9.77 -0.25 -1.06
N CYS A 7 8.55 -0.53 -1.54
CA CYS A 7 7.34 -0.43 -0.74
C CYS A 7 6.94 -1.82 -0.23
N ASN A 8 6.89 -2.00 1.09
CA ASN A 8 6.57 -3.28 1.74
C ASN A 8 5.73 -3.08 3.01
N PRO A 9 4.48 -3.52 3.06
CA PRO A 9 3.65 -4.07 1.97
C PRO A 9 3.45 -3.12 0.80
N SER A 10 3.36 -3.67 -0.41
CA SER A 10 3.40 -2.89 -1.66
C SER A 10 2.08 -2.19 -1.97
N ASN A 11 2.15 -0.94 -2.35
CA ASN A 11 1.14 -0.22 -3.11
C ASN A 11 1.65 -0.12 -4.57
N PRO A 12 0.97 -0.68 -5.58
CA PRO A 12 -0.46 -1.03 -5.61
C PRO A 12 -0.79 -2.52 -5.38
N SER A 13 0.20 -3.42 -5.37
CA SER A 13 -0.03 -4.85 -5.55
C SER A 13 -0.48 -5.61 -4.29
N GLY A 14 -0.29 -5.03 -3.11
CA GLY A 14 -0.53 -5.73 -1.85
C GLY A 14 0.50 -6.84 -1.55
N LYS A 15 1.59 -6.97 -2.33
CA LYS A 15 2.66 -7.94 -2.05
C LYS A 15 3.32 -7.63 -0.71
N VAL A 16 3.62 -8.68 0.04
CA VAL A 16 4.51 -8.66 1.21
C VAL A 16 5.76 -9.45 0.86
N PHE A 17 6.92 -8.82 0.93
CA PHE A 17 8.19 -9.49 0.67
C PHE A 17 8.50 -10.48 1.79
N THR A 18 8.94 -11.69 1.41
CA THR A 18 9.43 -12.69 2.36
C THR A 18 10.82 -12.30 2.88
N GLU A 19 11.23 -12.92 3.99
CA GLU A 19 12.58 -12.71 4.52
C GLU A 19 13.66 -13.11 3.51
N GLU A 20 13.45 -14.20 2.76
CA GLU A 20 14.35 -14.67 1.73
C GLU A 20 14.47 -13.67 0.58
N GLU A 21 13.36 -13.10 0.12
CA GLU A 21 13.37 -12.08 -0.93
C GLU A 21 14.10 -10.82 -0.47
N LEU A 22 13.87 -10.39 0.78
CA LEU A 22 14.55 -9.24 1.36
C LEU A 22 16.05 -9.51 1.57
N LYS A 23 16.44 -10.72 1.94
CA LYS A 23 17.86 -11.12 2.02
C LYS A 23 18.55 -11.03 0.67
N LEU A 24 17.91 -11.51 -0.40
CA LEU A 24 18.47 -11.39 -1.77
C LEU A 24 18.70 -9.91 -2.16
N ILE A 25 17.77 -9.04 -1.84
CA ILE A 25 17.91 -7.60 -2.07
C ILE A 25 19.03 -7.04 -1.21
N GLY A 26 19.11 -7.44 0.05
CA GLY A 26 20.16 -7.04 0.99
C GLY A 26 21.55 -7.43 0.52
N ASP A 27 21.74 -8.68 0.07
CA ASP A 27 23.00 -9.18 -0.47
C ASP A 27 23.45 -8.35 -1.70
N MET A 28 22.50 -7.99 -2.57
CA MET A 28 22.78 -7.09 -3.69
C MET A 28 23.15 -5.69 -3.24
N ALA A 29 22.43 -5.14 -2.26
CA ALA A 29 22.72 -3.82 -1.72
C ALA A 29 24.11 -3.76 -1.06
N ILE A 30 24.50 -4.79 -0.34
CA ILE A 30 25.85 -4.94 0.23
C ILE A 30 26.90 -5.05 -0.88
N ARG A 31 26.68 -5.96 -1.84
CA ARG A 31 27.61 -6.20 -2.94
C ARG A 31 27.91 -4.98 -3.79
N TYR A 32 26.91 -4.14 -4.03
CA TYR A 32 27.02 -2.95 -4.90
C TYR A 32 27.12 -1.64 -4.12
N ASP A 33 27.33 -1.70 -2.82
CA ASP A 33 27.39 -0.55 -1.91
C ASP A 33 26.25 0.45 -2.14
N THR A 34 25.02 -0.06 -2.08
CA THR A 34 23.79 0.67 -2.37
C THR A 34 22.96 0.83 -1.10
N TYR A 35 22.32 1.96 -0.93
CA TYR A 35 21.34 2.18 0.14
C TYR A 35 19.99 1.56 -0.21
N VAL A 36 19.23 1.19 0.82
CA VAL A 36 17.84 0.72 0.68
C VAL A 36 16.91 1.68 1.42
N ILE A 37 15.93 2.19 0.70
CA ILE A 37 14.88 3.04 1.27
C ILE A 37 13.61 2.21 1.27
N MET A 38 13.07 1.96 2.47
CA MET A 38 11.86 1.18 2.66
C MET A 38 10.69 2.12 2.91
N ASP A 39 9.62 1.99 2.13
CA ASP A 39 8.31 2.56 2.44
C ASP A 39 7.47 1.49 3.12
N GLU A 40 7.30 1.59 4.44
CA GLU A 40 6.69 0.60 5.32
C GLU A 40 5.33 1.07 5.87
N VAL A 41 4.69 2.03 5.20
CA VAL A 41 3.44 2.66 5.68
C VAL A 41 2.30 1.67 5.96
N TYR A 42 2.34 0.46 5.40
CA TYR A 42 1.35 -0.62 5.60
C TYR A 42 1.86 -1.74 6.52
N GLU A 43 2.91 -1.54 7.28
CA GLU A 43 3.57 -2.56 8.13
C GLU A 43 2.62 -3.32 9.07
N HIS A 44 1.54 -2.67 9.53
CA HIS A 44 0.52 -3.27 10.41
C HIS A 44 -0.70 -3.82 9.64
N ILE A 45 -0.71 -3.77 8.32
CA ILE A 45 -1.78 -4.32 7.47
C ILE A 45 -1.20 -5.47 6.66
N VAL A 46 -1.07 -6.62 7.29
CA VAL A 46 -0.50 -7.85 6.72
C VAL A 46 -1.42 -9.02 7.05
N TYR A 47 -1.67 -9.89 6.09
CA TYR A 47 -2.62 -10.99 6.21
C TYR A 47 -1.91 -12.32 6.35
N ALA A 48 -2.36 -13.14 7.31
CA ALA A 48 -1.81 -14.48 7.48
C ALA A 48 -1.87 -15.30 6.16
N PRO A 49 -0.87 -16.13 5.87
CA PRO A 49 0.28 -16.49 6.72
C PRO A 49 1.47 -15.52 6.64
N HIS A 50 1.37 -14.44 5.86
CA HIS A 50 2.45 -13.49 5.67
C HIS A 50 2.75 -12.69 6.94
N LYS A 51 3.99 -12.22 7.05
CA LYS A 51 4.47 -11.36 8.14
C LYS A 51 5.32 -10.25 7.56
N HIS A 52 5.22 -9.05 8.14
CA HIS A 52 6.13 -7.97 7.81
C HIS A 52 7.53 -8.27 8.36
N VAL A 53 8.55 -8.05 7.52
CA VAL A 53 9.95 -8.16 7.89
C VAL A 53 10.61 -6.81 7.61
N TYR A 54 11.25 -6.25 8.62
CA TYR A 54 11.97 -4.98 8.48
C TYR A 54 13.35 -5.22 7.87
N MET A 55 13.63 -4.60 6.75
CA MET A 55 14.92 -4.69 6.06
C MET A 55 16.09 -4.30 6.98
N SER A 56 15.90 -3.26 7.80
CA SER A 56 16.91 -2.75 8.73
C SER A 56 17.35 -3.76 9.80
N THR A 57 16.54 -4.81 10.06
CA THR A 57 16.88 -5.85 11.05
C THR A 57 17.66 -7.02 10.46
N LEU A 58 17.78 -7.09 9.15
CA LEU A 58 18.54 -8.15 8.49
C LEU A 58 20.06 -7.93 8.66
N PRO A 59 20.85 -9.01 8.71
CA PRO A 59 22.30 -8.92 8.88
C PRO A 59 22.96 -7.99 7.86
N GLY A 60 23.75 -7.01 8.35
CA GLY A 60 24.48 -6.05 7.51
C GLY A 60 23.64 -4.95 6.88
N MET A 61 22.32 -4.90 7.18
CA MET A 61 21.43 -3.94 6.53
C MET A 61 21.19 -2.66 7.32
N TRP A 62 21.41 -2.64 8.64
CA TRP A 62 21.20 -1.44 9.45
C TRP A 62 21.94 -0.22 8.90
N GLU A 63 23.23 -0.36 8.59
CA GLU A 63 24.11 0.76 8.19
C GLU A 63 23.76 1.37 6.81
N ARG A 64 22.85 0.75 6.08
CA ARG A 64 22.47 1.16 4.71
C ARG A 64 20.98 1.25 4.46
N THR A 65 20.15 1.10 5.49
CA THR A 65 18.69 1.13 5.35
C THR A 65 18.11 2.41 5.96
N VAL A 66 17.18 3.02 5.22
CA VAL A 66 16.29 4.06 5.73
C VAL A 66 14.87 3.48 5.71
N SER A 67 14.35 3.16 6.88
CA SER A 67 12.96 2.74 7.07
C SER A 67 12.09 3.99 7.21
N CYS A 68 11.17 4.17 6.27
CA CYS A 68 10.19 5.25 6.28
C CYS A 68 8.81 4.66 6.54
N SER A 69 8.08 5.20 7.51
CA SER A 69 6.71 4.83 7.76
C SER A 69 5.84 6.04 8.07
N SER A 70 4.57 5.83 8.26
CA SER A 70 3.61 6.90 8.48
C SER A 70 2.55 6.51 9.49
N LEU A 71 2.17 7.45 10.32
CA LEU A 71 1.06 7.31 11.26
C LEU A 71 -0.30 7.38 10.55
N SER A 72 -0.30 7.76 9.28
CA SER A 72 -1.48 8.02 8.46
C SER A 72 -2.44 6.85 8.33
N LYS A 73 -1.91 5.63 8.18
CA LYS A 73 -2.71 4.44 7.91
C LYS A 73 -3.06 3.70 9.18
N THR A 74 -2.08 3.52 10.05
CA THR A 74 -2.24 2.81 11.34
C THR A 74 -3.25 3.51 12.24
N TYR A 75 -3.27 4.84 12.26
CA TYR A 75 -4.17 5.61 13.13
C TYR A 75 -5.27 6.38 12.37
N SER A 76 -5.44 6.10 11.05
CA SER A 76 -6.46 6.76 10.20
C SER A 76 -6.38 8.29 10.17
N ILE A 77 -5.18 8.85 10.33
CA ILE A 77 -4.89 10.30 10.40
C ILE A 77 -4.18 10.83 9.15
N THR A 78 -4.51 10.33 7.98
CA THR A 78 -3.85 10.67 6.71
C THR A 78 -3.75 12.19 6.48
N GLY A 79 -4.77 12.97 6.90
CA GLY A 79 -4.80 14.43 6.78
C GLY A 79 -3.82 15.16 7.70
N TRP A 80 -3.28 14.51 8.73
CA TRP A 80 -2.33 15.13 9.66
C TRP A 80 -0.93 15.27 9.09
N ARG A 81 -0.61 14.54 8.03
CA ARG A 81 0.69 14.57 7.36
C ARG A 81 1.87 14.22 8.27
N LEU A 82 1.69 13.23 9.15
CA LEU A 82 2.73 12.72 10.04
C LEU A 82 3.30 11.41 9.56
N GLY A 83 4.61 11.32 9.60
CA GLY A 83 5.38 10.12 9.33
C GLY A 83 6.74 10.20 10.03
N TYR A 84 7.52 9.14 9.92
CA TYR A 84 8.84 9.07 10.52
C TYR A 84 9.81 8.30 9.64
N ALA A 85 11.09 8.54 9.85
CA ALA A 85 12.17 7.78 9.26
C ALA A 85 13.10 7.28 10.36
N ILE A 86 13.54 6.04 10.24
CA ILE A 86 14.51 5.40 11.14
C ILE A 86 15.70 4.96 10.30
N ALA A 87 16.88 5.43 10.68
CA ALA A 87 18.13 5.08 10.02
C ALA A 87 19.33 5.35 10.96
N PRO A 88 20.54 4.86 10.65
CA PRO A 88 21.76 5.20 11.38
C PRO A 88 22.00 6.71 11.41
N GLN A 89 22.70 7.18 12.45
CA GLN A 89 22.91 8.61 12.70
C GLN A 89 23.52 9.34 11.51
N HIS A 90 24.51 8.74 10.84
CA HIS A 90 25.18 9.37 9.68
C HIS A 90 24.24 9.66 8.49
N LEU A 91 23.19 8.82 8.28
CA LEU A 91 22.15 9.05 7.29
C LEU A 91 21.14 10.09 7.80
N MET A 92 20.72 9.95 9.08
CA MET A 92 19.76 10.87 9.68
C MET A 92 20.25 12.31 9.72
N ASP A 93 21.54 12.54 9.95
CA ASP A 93 22.12 13.89 9.95
C ASP A 93 21.94 14.58 8.58
N ARG A 94 22.10 13.82 7.50
CA ARG A 94 21.89 14.34 6.14
C ARG A 94 20.40 14.53 5.83
N ILE A 95 19.57 13.57 6.20
CA ILE A 95 18.11 13.63 6.00
C ILE A 95 17.55 14.86 6.73
N LYS A 96 17.95 15.08 8.00
CA LYS A 96 17.49 16.24 8.78
C LYS A 96 17.87 17.57 8.14
N GLN A 97 19.09 17.71 7.61
CA GLN A 97 19.52 18.92 6.92
C GLN A 97 18.60 19.26 5.73
N PHE A 98 18.32 18.28 4.88
CA PHE A 98 17.41 18.48 3.74
C PHE A 98 15.96 18.71 4.16
N HIS A 99 15.48 17.97 5.15
CA HIS A 99 14.12 18.09 5.65
C HIS A 99 13.87 19.49 6.25
N ASP A 100 14.83 20.03 7.01
CA ASP A 100 14.71 21.36 7.61
C ASP A 100 14.53 22.45 6.53
N PHE A 101 15.30 22.38 5.44
CA PHE A 101 15.16 23.35 4.33
C PHE A 101 13.89 23.14 3.50
N ASN A 102 13.42 21.90 3.34
CA ASN A 102 12.27 21.61 2.48
C ASN A 102 10.93 21.79 3.20
N THR A 103 10.88 21.45 4.49
CA THR A 103 9.60 21.28 5.21
C THR A 103 9.60 21.98 6.57
N VAL A 104 10.78 22.35 7.09
CA VAL A 104 11.01 22.85 8.46
C VAL A 104 10.73 21.78 9.52
N GLY A 105 9.55 21.16 9.49
CA GLY A 105 9.15 20.09 10.40
C GLY A 105 7.66 19.77 10.31
N ALA A 106 7.27 18.71 10.98
CA ALA A 106 5.86 18.36 11.12
C ALA A 106 5.17 19.30 12.13
N PRO A 107 3.84 19.50 12.02
CA PRO A 107 3.09 20.34 12.95
C PRO A 107 3.22 19.85 14.40
N SER A 108 3.80 20.66 15.30
CA SER A 108 4.13 20.24 16.66
C SER A 108 2.93 19.79 17.48
N VAL A 109 1.79 20.47 17.33
CA VAL A 109 0.53 20.10 18.03
C VAL A 109 0.04 18.72 17.62
N LEU A 110 0.18 18.37 16.33
CA LEU A 110 -0.22 17.06 15.81
C LEU A 110 0.79 15.98 16.21
N MET A 111 2.06 16.31 16.33
CA MET A 111 3.07 15.37 16.85
C MET A 111 2.79 15.02 18.32
N GLU A 112 2.44 16.00 19.13
CA GLU A 112 2.06 15.77 20.53
C GLU A 112 0.81 14.87 20.62
N ALA A 113 -0.22 15.16 19.83
CA ALA A 113 -1.43 14.33 19.78
C ALA A 113 -1.14 12.89 19.29
N ALA A 114 -0.15 12.69 18.42
CA ALA A 114 0.21 11.39 17.89
C ALA A 114 0.84 10.45 18.94
N ILE A 115 1.36 10.99 20.05
CA ILE A 115 1.91 10.20 21.17
C ILE A 115 0.85 9.22 21.67
N ALA A 116 -0.39 9.65 21.80
CA ALA A 116 -1.50 8.78 22.22
C ALA A 116 -1.69 7.55 21.29
N GLY A 117 -1.42 7.70 19.98
CA GLY A 117 -1.43 6.58 19.04
C GLY A 117 -0.24 5.63 19.26
N LEU A 118 0.96 6.19 19.46
CA LEU A 118 2.18 5.39 19.68
C LEU A 118 2.17 4.64 21.01
N GLU A 119 1.37 5.09 21.98
CA GLU A 119 1.18 4.44 23.29
C GLU A 119 0.02 3.42 23.30
N MET A 120 -0.62 3.17 22.16
CA MET A 120 -1.67 2.14 22.06
C MET A 120 -1.11 0.76 22.41
N PRO A 121 -1.88 -0.06 23.15
CA PRO A 121 -1.46 -1.42 23.50
C PRO A 121 -1.43 -2.33 22.27
N ASP A 122 -0.72 -3.47 22.38
CA ASP A 122 -0.62 -4.46 21.31
C ASP A 122 -1.98 -4.93 20.79
N SER A 123 -3.00 -5.00 21.67
CA SER A 123 -4.37 -5.35 21.29
C SER A 123 -4.96 -4.43 20.23
N TYR A 124 -4.56 -3.15 20.19
CA TYR A 124 -4.99 -2.24 19.12
C TYR A 124 -4.52 -2.73 17.74
N TYR A 125 -3.27 -3.16 17.63
CA TYR A 125 -2.69 -3.63 16.37
C TYR A 125 -3.27 -4.97 15.94
N GLU A 126 -3.59 -5.84 16.91
CA GLU A 126 -4.27 -7.12 16.67
C GLU A 126 -5.69 -6.89 16.13
N GLU A 127 -6.48 -6.03 16.79
CA GLU A 127 -7.82 -5.64 16.35
C GLU A 127 -7.81 -4.93 14.99
N PHE A 128 -6.83 -4.06 14.78
CA PHE A 128 -6.62 -3.36 13.52
C PHE A 128 -6.33 -4.34 12.37
N GLY A 129 -5.44 -5.30 12.58
CA GLY A 129 -5.14 -6.35 11.61
C GLY A 129 -6.37 -7.22 11.31
N ALA A 130 -7.11 -7.63 12.34
CA ALA A 130 -8.34 -8.42 12.20
C ALA A 130 -9.42 -7.65 11.42
N HIS A 131 -9.58 -6.35 11.67
CA HIS A 131 -10.51 -5.50 10.95
C HIS A 131 -10.20 -5.45 9.45
N TYR A 132 -8.94 -5.24 9.07
CA TYR A 132 -8.55 -5.25 7.65
C TYR A 132 -8.66 -6.63 7.00
N ALA A 133 -8.38 -7.69 7.74
CA ALA A 133 -8.58 -9.06 7.26
C ALA A 133 -10.07 -9.36 6.96
N HIS A 134 -10.97 -8.87 7.81
CA HIS A 134 -12.42 -8.96 7.58
C HIS A 134 -12.81 -8.21 6.29
N MET A 135 -12.39 -6.96 6.12
CA MET A 135 -12.70 -6.18 4.93
C MET A 135 -12.13 -6.81 3.65
N LYS A 136 -10.89 -7.35 3.72
CA LYS A 136 -10.31 -8.12 2.62
C LYS A 136 -11.21 -9.29 2.26
N ALA A 137 -11.57 -10.14 3.24
CA ALA A 137 -12.36 -11.34 3.00
C ALA A 137 -13.74 -11.03 2.40
N LEU A 138 -14.42 -9.99 2.91
CA LEU A 138 -15.70 -9.54 2.39
C LEU A 138 -15.58 -9.08 0.94
N PHE A 139 -14.59 -8.25 0.64
CA PHE A 139 -14.45 -7.64 -0.67
C PHE A 139 -13.97 -8.65 -1.72
N THR A 140 -12.96 -9.48 -1.39
CA THR A 140 -12.44 -10.49 -2.34
C THR A 140 -13.46 -11.57 -2.63
N LYS A 141 -14.22 -12.03 -1.61
CA LYS A 141 -15.34 -12.94 -1.85
C LYS A 141 -16.36 -12.36 -2.82
N GLY A 142 -16.70 -11.07 -2.67
CA GLY A 142 -17.62 -10.41 -3.60
C GLY A 142 -17.07 -10.33 -5.02
N LEU A 143 -15.76 -10.09 -5.20
CA LEU A 143 -15.14 -10.14 -6.53
C LEU A 143 -15.18 -11.54 -7.15
N ASP A 144 -14.97 -12.59 -6.35
CA ASP A 144 -15.09 -13.99 -6.77
C ASP A 144 -16.53 -14.31 -7.23
N ASP A 145 -17.53 -13.90 -6.45
CA ASP A 145 -18.96 -14.10 -6.77
C ASP A 145 -19.36 -13.40 -8.08
N ILE A 146 -18.73 -12.27 -8.42
CA ILE A 146 -18.94 -11.51 -9.68
C ILE A 146 -18.13 -12.09 -10.85
N GLY A 147 -17.04 -12.82 -10.55
CA GLY A 147 -16.10 -13.36 -11.53
C GLY A 147 -15.06 -12.34 -12.02
N ILE A 148 -14.71 -11.37 -11.19
CA ILE A 148 -13.60 -10.43 -11.44
C ILE A 148 -12.31 -11.07 -10.94
N GLN A 149 -11.36 -11.30 -11.85
CA GLN A 149 -10.04 -11.79 -11.50
C GLN A 149 -9.21 -10.69 -10.79
N TYR A 150 -8.45 -11.07 -9.80
CA TYR A 150 -7.61 -10.13 -9.04
C TYR A 150 -6.35 -10.83 -8.50
N THR A 151 -5.35 -10.02 -8.11
CA THR A 151 -4.18 -10.49 -7.36
C THR A 151 -4.55 -10.50 -5.87
N ASP A 152 -4.45 -11.68 -5.21
CA ASP A 152 -4.74 -11.79 -3.77
C ASP A 152 -3.77 -10.93 -2.95
N PRO A 153 -4.26 -9.91 -2.22
CA PRO A 153 -3.39 -9.05 -1.44
C PRO A 153 -2.86 -9.77 -0.20
N GLN A 154 -1.55 -9.75 -0.02
CA GLN A 154 -0.84 -10.28 1.14
C GLN A 154 -0.75 -9.24 2.27
N GLY A 155 -0.85 -7.96 1.93
CA GLY A 155 -0.87 -6.82 2.84
C GLY A 155 -1.45 -5.58 2.16
N ALA A 156 -1.41 -4.43 2.85
CA ALA A 156 -2.08 -3.20 2.48
C ALA A 156 -3.60 -3.41 2.33
N TYR A 157 -4.30 -2.50 1.70
CA TYR A 157 -5.76 -2.58 1.51
C TYR A 157 -6.18 -2.39 0.03
N PHE A 158 -5.31 -2.83 -0.89
CA PHE A 158 -5.51 -2.71 -2.33
C PHE A 158 -5.67 -4.07 -2.98
N VAL A 159 -6.43 -4.07 -4.07
CA VAL A 159 -6.55 -5.19 -5.00
C VAL A 159 -6.22 -4.66 -6.39
N LEU A 160 -5.37 -5.37 -7.11
CA LEU A 160 -5.22 -5.21 -8.55
C LEU A 160 -6.21 -6.16 -9.23
N ALA A 161 -7.23 -5.58 -9.85
CA ALA A 161 -8.30 -6.30 -10.52
C ALA A 161 -8.08 -6.27 -12.03
N ASN A 162 -8.26 -7.42 -12.70
CA ASN A 162 -8.16 -7.53 -14.15
C ASN A 162 -9.50 -7.13 -14.79
N ILE A 163 -9.43 -6.18 -15.71
CA ILE A 163 -10.58 -5.63 -16.43
C ILE A 163 -10.58 -6.00 -17.92
N GLY A 164 -9.60 -6.79 -18.38
CA GLY A 164 -9.44 -7.09 -19.81
C GLY A 164 -10.69 -7.60 -20.49
N GLN A 165 -11.50 -8.42 -19.79
CA GLN A 165 -12.77 -8.94 -20.31
C GLN A 165 -13.90 -7.90 -20.45
N TYR A 166 -13.73 -6.71 -19.88
CA TYR A 166 -14.73 -5.63 -19.88
C TYR A 166 -14.32 -4.44 -20.77
N LEU A 167 -13.07 -4.43 -21.26
CA LEU A 167 -12.59 -3.38 -22.13
C LEU A 167 -13.19 -3.47 -23.52
N LYS A 168 -13.58 -2.34 -24.10
CA LYS A 168 -13.95 -2.22 -25.50
C LYS A 168 -12.68 -2.21 -26.36
N PRO A 169 -12.78 -2.63 -27.64
CA PRO A 169 -11.65 -2.53 -28.56
C PRO A 169 -11.05 -1.13 -28.60
N GLY A 170 -9.76 -1.02 -28.25
CA GLY A 170 -9.02 0.24 -28.24
C GLY A 170 -9.25 1.13 -27.01
N GLN A 171 -10.10 0.74 -26.06
CA GLN A 171 -10.32 1.49 -24.83
C GLN A 171 -9.10 1.38 -23.88
N THR A 172 -8.69 2.50 -23.33
CA THR A 172 -7.66 2.56 -22.31
C THR A 172 -8.23 2.29 -20.90
N ASP A 173 -7.40 1.90 -19.97
CA ASP A 173 -7.76 1.74 -18.56
C ASP A 173 -8.24 3.06 -17.92
N VAL A 174 -7.71 4.21 -18.37
CA VAL A 174 -8.17 5.54 -17.92
C VAL A 174 -9.62 5.79 -18.35
N GLU A 175 -9.91 5.60 -19.65
CA GLU A 175 -11.28 5.73 -20.17
C GLU A 175 -12.25 4.75 -19.52
N PHE A 176 -11.79 3.52 -19.27
CA PHE A 176 -12.56 2.53 -18.52
C PHE A 176 -12.87 3.00 -17.10
N CYS A 177 -11.89 3.51 -16.35
CA CYS A 177 -12.09 4.02 -14.98
C CYS A 177 -13.10 5.17 -14.95
N GLU A 178 -13.02 6.09 -15.92
CA GLU A 178 -13.97 7.19 -16.03
C GLU A 178 -15.40 6.70 -16.36
N GLU A 179 -15.52 5.77 -17.29
CA GLU A 179 -16.80 5.19 -17.66
C GLU A 179 -17.39 4.39 -16.50
N MET A 180 -16.57 3.59 -15.79
CA MET A 180 -16.99 2.83 -14.62
C MET A 180 -17.51 3.75 -13.50
N ALA A 181 -16.85 4.87 -13.26
CA ALA A 181 -17.32 5.84 -12.28
C ALA A 181 -18.66 6.44 -12.66
N ARG A 182 -18.91 6.73 -13.96
CA ARG A 182 -20.16 7.32 -14.45
C ARG A 182 -21.32 6.32 -14.53
N LYS A 183 -21.08 5.12 -15.07
CA LYS A 183 -22.13 4.13 -15.34
C LYS A 183 -22.37 3.16 -14.20
N VAL A 184 -21.30 2.72 -13.54
CA VAL A 184 -21.38 1.74 -12.44
C VAL A 184 -21.43 2.45 -11.08
N GLY A 185 -20.85 3.64 -10.98
CA GLY A 185 -20.78 4.41 -9.73
C GLY A 185 -19.73 3.89 -8.76
N VAL A 186 -18.67 3.23 -9.28
CA VAL A 186 -17.51 2.76 -8.50
C VAL A 186 -16.26 3.40 -9.07
N ALA A 187 -15.52 4.13 -8.23
CA ALA A 187 -14.27 4.76 -8.61
C ALA A 187 -13.08 3.83 -8.37
N CYS A 188 -12.15 3.80 -9.32
CA CYS A 188 -10.92 3.04 -9.26
C CYS A 188 -9.76 3.85 -9.84
N VAL A 189 -8.54 3.32 -9.73
CA VAL A 189 -7.34 3.96 -10.26
C VAL A 189 -6.79 3.12 -11.40
N PRO A 190 -6.53 3.71 -12.58
CA PRO A 190 -6.00 2.98 -13.73
C PRO A 190 -4.61 2.39 -13.43
N GLY A 191 -4.35 1.20 -13.97
CA GLY A 191 -3.10 0.46 -13.78
C GLY A 191 -1.88 1.20 -14.35
N THR A 192 -2.05 1.84 -15.49
CA THR A 192 -1.00 2.66 -16.13
C THR A 192 -0.42 3.74 -15.22
N SER A 193 -1.13 4.14 -14.14
CA SER A 193 -0.61 5.05 -13.12
C SER A 193 0.52 4.45 -12.26
N PHE A 194 0.72 3.11 -12.30
CA PHE A 194 1.64 2.41 -11.40
C PHE A 194 2.76 1.66 -12.12
N PHE A 195 2.65 1.45 -13.43
CA PHE A 195 3.60 0.67 -14.20
C PHE A 195 4.28 1.54 -15.27
N LYS A 196 5.54 1.25 -15.52
CA LYS A 196 6.29 1.85 -16.62
C LYS A 196 5.83 1.27 -17.97
N GLU A 197 5.48 0.00 -17.96
CA GLU A 197 4.95 -0.74 -19.09
C GLU A 197 3.49 -0.33 -19.34
N ASN A 198 3.04 -0.51 -20.59
CA ASN A 198 1.66 -0.22 -20.95
C ASN A 198 0.72 -1.34 -20.48
N VAL A 199 0.30 -1.28 -19.22
CA VAL A 199 -0.59 -2.25 -18.57
C VAL A 199 -2.01 -1.66 -18.55
N ASN A 200 -2.80 -1.91 -19.60
CA ASN A 200 -4.13 -1.33 -19.76
C ASN A 200 -5.29 -2.20 -19.25
N ASP A 201 -5.02 -3.42 -18.81
CA ASP A 201 -6.03 -4.41 -18.41
C ASP A 201 -6.17 -4.59 -16.90
N ILE A 202 -5.53 -3.71 -16.13
CA ILE A 202 -5.52 -3.75 -14.66
C ILE A 202 -5.98 -2.40 -14.10
N ILE A 203 -6.77 -2.47 -13.04
CA ILE A 203 -7.12 -1.33 -12.21
C ILE A 203 -6.78 -1.61 -10.75
N ARG A 204 -6.47 -0.57 -9.97
CA ARG A 204 -6.39 -0.69 -8.52
C ARG A 204 -7.70 -0.23 -7.88
N VAL A 205 -8.28 -1.10 -7.06
CA VAL A 205 -9.38 -0.78 -6.15
C VAL A 205 -8.91 -0.94 -4.70
N HIS A 206 -9.61 -0.34 -3.74
CA HIS A 206 -9.30 -0.48 -2.33
C HIS A 206 -10.52 -0.87 -1.52
N PHE A 207 -10.30 -1.61 -0.44
CA PHE A 207 -11.36 -2.09 0.44
C PHE A 207 -11.35 -1.46 1.85
N ALA A 208 -10.57 -0.42 2.07
CA ALA A 208 -10.57 0.33 3.33
C ALA A 208 -11.84 1.21 3.46
N LYS A 209 -12.99 0.56 3.62
CA LYS A 209 -14.31 1.17 3.74
C LYS A 209 -15.17 0.38 4.73
N LYS A 210 -16.26 1.00 5.22
CA LYS A 210 -17.26 0.30 6.01
C LYS A 210 -17.94 -0.81 5.19
N ASP A 211 -18.39 -1.85 5.86
CA ASP A 211 -19.03 -3.01 5.24
C ASP A 211 -20.18 -2.62 4.31
N ASP A 212 -21.06 -1.72 4.75
CA ASP A 212 -22.18 -1.24 3.93
C ASP A 212 -21.69 -0.59 2.61
N THR A 213 -20.57 0.14 2.67
CA THR A 213 -19.99 0.77 1.46
C THR A 213 -19.39 -0.28 0.53
N LEU A 214 -18.74 -1.31 1.08
CA LEU A 214 -18.18 -2.42 0.30
C LEU A 214 -19.29 -3.25 -0.35
N MET A 215 -20.32 -3.58 0.42
CA MET A 215 -21.49 -4.31 -0.10
C MET A 215 -22.19 -3.55 -1.21
N GLU A 216 -22.39 -2.23 -1.05
CA GLU A 216 -22.99 -1.40 -2.10
C GLU A 216 -22.11 -1.35 -3.36
N ALA A 217 -20.78 -1.22 -3.20
CA ALA A 217 -19.85 -1.26 -4.33
C ALA A 217 -19.91 -2.61 -5.07
N LEU A 218 -19.94 -3.72 -4.35
CA LEU A 218 -20.06 -5.07 -4.91
C LEU A 218 -21.39 -5.25 -5.63
N ASN A 219 -22.51 -4.79 -5.05
CA ASN A 219 -23.82 -4.81 -5.71
C ASN A 219 -23.81 -4.04 -7.03
N ARG A 220 -23.16 -2.88 -7.08
CA ARG A 220 -23.00 -2.11 -8.31
C ARG A 220 -22.14 -2.81 -9.34
N LEU A 221 -21.04 -3.46 -8.90
CA LEU A 221 -20.14 -4.23 -9.75
C LEU A 221 -20.77 -5.51 -10.30
N ALA A 222 -21.78 -6.08 -9.65
CA ALA A 222 -22.47 -7.28 -10.13
C ALA A 222 -23.02 -7.12 -11.55
N ASP A 223 -23.43 -5.91 -11.91
CA ASP A 223 -23.95 -5.57 -13.24
C ASP A 223 -22.90 -5.02 -14.21
N ILE A 224 -21.60 -5.11 -13.88
CA ILE A 224 -20.51 -4.46 -14.64
C ILE A 224 -20.55 -4.83 -16.12
N LYS A 225 -20.80 -6.11 -16.47
CA LYS A 225 -20.86 -6.58 -17.86
C LYS A 225 -21.93 -5.84 -18.65
N THR A 226 -23.11 -5.66 -18.07
CA THR A 226 -24.24 -5.02 -18.73
C THR A 226 -24.06 -3.50 -18.82
N LYS A 227 -23.53 -2.89 -17.76
CA LYS A 227 -23.37 -1.43 -17.69
C LYS A 227 -22.20 -0.91 -18.53
N MET A 228 -21.17 -1.75 -18.74
CA MET A 228 -19.96 -1.37 -19.50
C MET A 228 -20.03 -1.80 -20.97
N ALA A 229 -21.04 -2.57 -21.36
CA ALA A 229 -21.26 -2.98 -22.73
C ALA A 229 -21.46 -1.79 -23.71
#